data_be079e62a5c3cb02412348d28227095a
#
_entry.id   be079e62a5c3cb02412348d28227095a
#
_cell.length_a   1.000
_cell.length_b   1.000
_cell.length_c   1.000
_cell.angle_alpha   90.00
_cell.angle_beta   90.00
_cell.angle_gamma   90.00
#
_symmetry.space_group_name_H-M   'P 1'
#
loop_
_entity.id
_entity.type
_entity.pdbx_description
1 polymer ?
#
loop_
_entity_poly.entity_id
_entity_poly.type
_entity_poly.pdbx_seq_one_letter_code
_entity_poly.pdbx_strand_id
1 'polypeptide(L)'
;ALVREDEKKAKRIRDRDVRYRKTLALLPEGVAILGEGWRIDWVNARGAEHFGIAPEMIGRSFFDVVTDERLRHWLFERNFAGRCNYTSKAGLDLEVSVVAPDSRHMMIVTHDVTERLRIDEMRRDFVANVSHELRTPLTVISGFLDIESQGKVPANVMQKHRELMLDQARRMQSLLDDLLLLSGLENRDETDSDDAEVISMTKLLEDVVNEGRALSLGRHVITLEACRASLVGEPSDIRSAAMNLVSNAVRY
;
A
#
# COMPACT_ATOMS: atom_id res chain seq x y z
N ALA A 1 -32.65 17.12 51.89
CA ALA A 1 -31.37 17.65 51.38
C ALA A 1 -30.51 16.55 50.73
N LEU A 2 -30.32 15.39 51.38
CA LEU A 2 -29.50 14.26 50.88
C LEU A 2 -29.96 13.69 49.53
N VAL A 3 -31.26 13.47 49.34
CA VAL A 3 -31.80 12.91 48.08
C VAL A 3 -31.51 13.81 46.84
N ARG A 4 -31.59 15.14 47.03
CA ARG A 4 -31.27 16.11 45.96
C ARG A 4 -29.77 16.16 45.61
N GLU A 5 -28.91 15.82 46.57
CA GLU A 5 -27.47 15.79 46.36
C GLU A 5 -27.02 14.53 45.58
N ASP A 6 -27.64 13.39 45.92
CA ASP A 6 -27.44 12.15 45.19
C ASP A 6 -27.97 12.19 43.75
N GLU A 7 -29.13 12.83 43.52
CA GLU A 7 -29.64 13.08 42.17
C GLU A 7 -28.71 13.98 41.33
N LYS A 8 -28.14 15.04 41.94
CA LYS A 8 -27.17 15.91 41.28
C LYS A 8 -25.87 15.19 40.97
N LYS A 9 -25.37 14.34 41.85
CA LYS A 9 -24.20 13.49 41.59
C LYS A 9 -24.45 12.50 40.48
N ALA A 10 -25.58 11.78 40.52
CA ALA A 10 -25.95 10.83 39.46
C ALA A 10 -26.14 11.50 38.11
N LYS A 11 -26.69 12.72 38.06
CA LYS A 11 -26.81 13.51 36.80
C LYS A 11 -25.44 13.92 36.28
N ARG A 12 -24.53 14.40 37.14
CA ARG A 12 -23.15 14.78 36.72
C ARG A 12 -22.37 13.60 36.19
N ILE A 13 -22.52 12.42 36.77
CA ILE A 13 -21.87 11.19 36.28
C ILE A 13 -22.42 10.83 34.89
N ARG A 14 -23.75 10.82 34.71
CA ARG A 14 -24.38 10.54 33.42
C ARG A 14 -23.96 11.54 32.31
N ASP A 15 -23.96 12.83 32.63
CA ASP A 15 -23.57 13.88 31.68
C ASP A 15 -22.09 13.74 31.27
N ARG A 16 -21.23 13.29 32.16
CA ARG A 16 -19.84 13.00 31.93
C ARG A 16 -19.68 11.78 31.03
N ASP A 17 -20.37 10.69 31.31
CA ASP A 17 -20.31 9.46 30.51
C ASP A 17 -20.81 9.68 29.08
N VAL A 18 -21.89 10.45 28.91
CA VAL A 18 -22.40 10.83 27.59
C VAL A 18 -21.36 11.64 26.80
N ARG A 19 -20.65 12.54 27.48
CA ARG A 19 -19.59 13.35 26.84
C ARG A 19 -18.42 12.48 26.39
N TYR A 20 -17.94 11.57 27.23
CA TYR A 20 -16.86 10.65 26.87
C TYR A 20 -17.23 9.75 25.69
N ARG A 21 -18.41 9.15 25.72
CA ARG A 21 -18.91 8.33 24.61
C ARG A 21 -19.01 9.11 23.29
N LYS A 22 -19.45 10.38 23.34
CA LYS A 22 -19.46 11.25 22.17
C LYS A 22 -18.06 11.51 21.61
N THR A 23 -17.07 11.72 22.48
CA THR A 23 -15.67 11.90 22.03
C THR A 23 -15.12 10.61 21.42
N LEU A 24 -15.31 9.46 22.05
CA LEU A 24 -14.89 8.17 21.54
C LEU A 24 -15.60 7.79 20.21
N ALA A 25 -16.84 8.27 20.02
CA ALA A 25 -17.58 8.04 18.78
C ALA A 25 -16.99 8.78 17.56
N LEU A 26 -16.20 9.81 17.77
CA LEU A 26 -15.55 10.60 16.71
C LEU A 26 -14.15 10.08 16.35
N LEU A 27 -13.62 9.11 17.09
CA LEU A 27 -12.31 8.53 16.79
C LEU A 27 -12.37 7.74 15.50
N PRO A 28 -11.32 7.82 14.66
CA PRO A 28 -11.18 6.99 13.47
C PRO A 28 -10.91 5.52 13.82
N GLU A 29 -10.44 5.23 15.02
CA GLU A 29 -10.25 3.89 15.55
C GLU A 29 -11.57 3.25 15.95
N GLY A 30 -11.64 1.91 15.83
CA GLY A 30 -12.72 1.15 16.41
C GLY A 30 -12.53 1.02 17.92
N VAL A 31 -13.57 1.35 18.69
CA VAL A 31 -13.55 1.26 20.15
C VAL A 31 -14.73 0.44 20.64
N ALA A 32 -14.44 -0.58 21.45
CA ALA A 32 -15.45 -1.34 22.19
C ALA A 32 -15.15 -1.30 23.69
N ILE A 33 -16.17 -1.03 24.51
CA ILE A 33 -16.08 -1.09 25.97
C ILE A 33 -16.79 -2.36 26.41
N LEU A 34 -16.05 -3.21 27.13
CA LEU A 34 -16.55 -4.46 27.69
C LEU A 34 -16.65 -4.35 29.20
N GLY A 35 -17.76 -4.81 29.75
CA GLY A 35 -17.99 -4.95 31.15
C GLY A 35 -17.67 -6.34 31.70
N GLU A 36 -18.16 -6.64 32.92
CA GLU A 36 -17.98 -7.94 33.57
C GLU A 36 -18.47 -9.10 32.69
N GLY A 37 -17.68 -10.18 32.61
CA GLY A 37 -18.02 -11.35 31.79
C GLY A 37 -17.88 -11.12 30.30
N TRP A 38 -17.09 -10.14 29.87
CA TRP A 38 -16.87 -9.80 28.46
C TRP A 38 -18.12 -9.28 27.75
N ARG A 39 -19.06 -8.68 28.47
CA ARG A 39 -20.28 -8.12 27.89
C ARG A 39 -19.96 -6.85 27.13
N ILE A 40 -20.56 -6.69 25.96
CA ILE A 40 -20.43 -5.47 25.16
C ILE A 40 -21.30 -4.37 25.80
N ASP A 41 -20.69 -3.43 26.50
CA ASP A 41 -21.39 -2.31 27.11
C ASP A 41 -21.61 -1.15 26.15
N TRP A 42 -20.67 -0.97 25.23
CA TRP A 42 -20.72 0.07 24.22
C TRP A 42 -19.70 -0.18 23.11
N VAL A 43 -20.01 0.30 21.91
CA VAL A 43 -19.13 0.28 20.76
C VAL A 43 -19.37 1.53 19.91
N ASN A 44 -18.32 2.13 19.34
CA ASN A 44 -18.48 3.19 18.35
C ASN A 44 -18.77 2.59 16.96
N ALA A 45 -19.12 3.45 15.99
CA ALA A 45 -19.46 3.02 14.64
C ALA A 45 -18.34 2.20 13.98
N ARG A 46 -17.08 2.64 14.11
CA ARG A 46 -15.92 1.91 13.57
C ARG A 46 -15.69 0.57 14.25
N GLY A 47 -15.79 0.50 15.57
CA GLY A 47 -15.68 -0.77 16.30
C GLY A 47 -16.79 -1.75 15.94
N ALA A 48 -18.00 -1.25 15.72
CA ALA A 48 -19.13 -2.06 15.26
C ALA A 48 -18.84 -2.67 13.86
N GLU A 49 -18.29 -1.88 12.94
CA GLU A 49 -17.85 -2.33 11.62
C GLU A 49 -16.70 -3.34 11.70
N HIS A 50 -15.66 -3.02 12.48
CA HIS A 50 -14.46 -3.84 12.61
C HIS A 50 -14.73 -5.22 13.18
N PHE A 51 -15.60 -5.31 14.19
CA PHE A 51 -15.94 -6.58 14.83
C PHE A 51 -17.22 -7.23 14.29
N GLY A 52 -17.97 -6.53 13.45
CA GLY A 52 -19.29 -6.99 12.97
C GLY A 52 -20.34 -7.01 14.11
N ILE A 53 -20.30 -6.03 15.01
CA ILE A 53 -21.22 -5.91 16.13
C ILE A 53 -22.46 -5.15 15.69
N ALA A 54 -23.60 -5.85 15.63
CA ALA A 54 -24.90 -5.23 15.40
C ALA A 54 -25.47 -4.63 16.69
N PRO A 55 -26.37 -3.62 16.62
CA PRO A 55 -26.94 -2.98 17.81
C PRO A 55 -27.62 -3.96 18.79
N GLU A 56 -28.20 -5.05 18.27
CA GLU A 56 -28.88 -6.09 19.07
C GLU A 56 -27.90 -6.96 19.86
N MET A 57 -26.61 -6.86 19.59
CA MET A 57 -25.56 -7.61 20.27
C MET A 57 -25.03 -6.86 21.52
N ILE A 58 -25.41 -5.60 21.70
CA ILE A 58 -25.08 -4.87 22.93
C ILE A 58 -25.67 -5.61 24.14
N GLY A 59 -24.86 -5.79 25.18
CA GLY A 59 -25.19 -6.58 26.38
C GLY A 59 -24.94 -8.08 26.26
N ARG A 60 -24.60 -8.61 25.06
CA ARG A 60 -24.15 -10.00 24.86
C ARG A 60 -22.65 -10.13 25.10
N SER A 61 -22.17 -11.37 25.15
CA SER A 61 -20.75 -11.65 25.24
C SER A 61 -20.03 -11.23 23.94
N PHE A 62 -18.89 -10.56 24.07
CA PHE A 62 -18.02 -10.22 22.93
C PHE A 62 -17.58 -11.47 22.14
N PHE A 63 -17.43 -12.59 22.83
CA PHE A 63 -17.03 -13.86 22.21
C PHE A 63 -18.13 -14.57 21.44
N ASP A 64 -19.37 -14.12 21.54
CA ASP A 64 -20.46 -14.59 20.65
C ASP A 64 -20.32 -13.99 19.24
N VAL A 65 -19.64 -12.85 19.13
CA VAL A 65 -19.45 -12.11 17.87
C VAL A 65 -18.09 -12.41 17.27
N VAL A 66 -17.05 -12.33 18.10
CA VAL A 66 -15.65 -12.52 17.68
C VAL A 66 -15.27 -13.98 17.92
N THR A 67 -15.15 -14.71 16.80
CA THR A 67 -14.87 -16.16 16.78
C THR A 67 -13.40 -16.49 16.50
N ASP A 68 -12.55 -15.50 16.21
CA ASP A 68 -11.12 -15.71 15.98
C ASP A 68 -10.43 -16.27 17.23
N GLU A 69 -9.85 -17.46 17.11
CA GLU A 69 -9.26 -18.18 18.25
C GLU A 69 -8.01 -17.49 18.80
N ARG A 70 -7.20 -16.84 17.91
CA ARG A 70 -5.99 -16.12 18.34
C ARG A 70 -6.32 -14.91 19.17
N LEU A 71 -7.27 -14.10 18.69
CA LEU A 71 -7.74 -12.93 19.43
C LEU A 71 -8.39 -13.32 20.75
N ARG A 72 -9.21 -14.39 20.76
CA ARG A 72 -9.82 -14.92 21.97
C ARG A 72 -8.77 -15.37 23.00
N HIS A 73 -7.81 -16.18 22.56
CA HIS A 73 -6.74 -16.67 23.42
C HIS A 73 -5.93 -15.52 24.01
N TRP A 74 -5.52 -14.55 23.19
CA TRP A 74 -4.79 -13.36 23.63
C TRP A 74 -5.56 -12.52 24.66
N LEU A 75 -6.88 -12.37 24.48
CA LEU A 75 -7.74 -11.67 25.45
C LEU A 75 -7.85 -12.44 26.77
N PHE A 76 -7.93 -13.76 26.74
CA PHE A 76 -8.02 -14.60 27.95
C PHE A 76 -6.73 -14.63 28.76
N GLU A 77 -5.56 -14.59 28.12
CA GLU A 77 -4.27 -14.53 28.81
C GLU A 77 -4.05 -13.25 29.60
N ARG A 78 -4.85 -12.21 29.33
CA ARG A 78 -4.79 -10.89 30.00
C ARG A 78 -3.40 -10.26 29.99
N ASN A 79 -2.54 -10.65 29.07
CA ASN A 79 -1.22 -10.03 28.87
C ASN A 79 -1.32 -8.93 27.81
N PHE A 80 -1.85 -7.77 28.19
CA PHE A 80 -2.14 -6.67 27.27
C PHE A 80 -0.93 -5.76 27.00
N ALA A 81 0.28 -6.20 27.29
CA ALA A 81 1.51 -5.43 27.03
C ALA A 81 1.84 -5.26 25.53
N GLY A 82 1.15 -5.98 24.65
CA GLY A 82 1.35 -5.96 23.20
C GLY A 82 0.08 -5.66 22.43
N ARG A 83 0.16 -5.86 21.12
CA ARG A 83 -0.95 -5.77 20.19
C ARG A 83 -1.22 -7.12 19.56
N CYS A 84 -2.47 -7.39 19.23
CA CYS A 84 -2.88 -8.60 18.53
C CYS A 84 -3.37 -8.25 17.13
N ASN A 85 -2.89 -8.97 16.12
CA ASN A 85 -3.39 -8.81 14.76
C ASN A 85 -4.67 -9.65 14.60
N TYR A 86 -5.69 -9.04 14.03
CA TYR A 86 -6.99 -9.63 13.79
C TYR A 86 -7.49 -9.25 12.40
N THR A 87 -7.87 -10.23 11.60
CA THR A 87 -8.53 -9.97 10.31
C THR A 87 -10.04 -10.05 10.50
N SER A 88 -10.74 -8.97 10.21
CA SER A 88 -12.19 -8.88 10.35
C SER A 88 -12.91 -9.76 9.32
N LYS A 89 -14.20 -10.05 9.56
CA LYS A 89 -15.04 -10.76 8.58
C LYS A 89 -15.20 -9.99 7.25
N ALA A 90 -14.99 -8.68 7.27
CA ALA A 90 -15.00 -7.83 6.08
C ALA A 90 -13.65 -7.80 5.33
N GLY A 91 -12.63 -8.53 5.82
CA GLY A 91 -11.30 -8.58 5.21
C GLY A 91 -10.39 -7.39 5.57
N LEU A 92 -10.71 -6.66 6.65
CA LEU A 92 -9.84 -5.61 7.18
C LEU A 92 -8.78 -6.23 8.10
N ASP A 93 -7.54 -5.81 7.94
CA ASP A 93 -6.46 -6.16 8.85
C ASP A 93 -6.37 -5.13 9.96
N LEU A 94 -6.60 -5.59 11.18
CA LEU A 94 -6.76 -4.75 12.35
C LEU A 94 -5.67 -5.05 13.37
N GLU A 95 -5.09 -4.01 13.94
CA GLU A 95 -4.24 -4.07 15.10
C GLU A 95 -5.09 -3.82 16.35
N VAL A 96 -5.22 -4.82 17.22
CA VAL A 96 -6.05 -4.76 18.42
C VAL A 96 -5.19 -4.50 19.64
N SER A 97 -5.56 -3.50 20.41
CA SER A 97 -4.96 -3.20 21.72
C SER A 97 -6.04 -3.12 22.80
N VAL A 98 -5.64 -3.38 24.06
CA VAL A 98 -6.55 -3.38 25.19
C VAL A 98 -6.03 -2.43 26.26
N VAL A 99 -6.94 -1.62 26.78
CA VAL A 99 -6.71 -0.78 27.97
C VAL A 99 -7.70 -1.23 29.04
N ALA A 100 -7.19 -1.71 30.16
CA ALA A 100 -8.01 -2.11 31.30
C ALA A 100 -7.88 -1.05 32.42
N PRO A 101 -8.79 -0.06 32.46
CA PRO A 101 -8.71 1.01 33.44
C PRO A 101 -9.02 0.53 34.87
N ASP A 102 -9.76 -0.55 34.98
CA ASP A 102 -10.07 -1.20 36.27
C ASP A 102 -10.28 -2.71 36.06
N SER A 103 -10.59 -3.44 37.15
CA SER A 103 -10.82 -4.90 37.09
C SER A 103 -12.16 -5.30 36.45
N ARG A 104 -13.07 -4.36 36.22
CA ARG A 104 -14.44 -4.62 35.75
C ARG A 104 -14.67 -4.19 34.33
N HIS A 105 -13.90 -3.20 33.82
CA HIS A 105 -14.08 -2.64 32.51
C HIS A 105 -12.80 -2.79 31.68
N MET A 106 -13.01 -3.05 30.43
CA MET A 106 -11.95 -3.21 29.46
C MET A 106 -12.32 -2.43 28.19
N MET A 107 -11.39 -1.66 27.69
CA MET A 107 -11.54 -0.96 26.42
C MET A 107 -10.68 -1.64 25.38
N ILE A 108 -11.30 -2.15 24.33
CA ILE A 108 -10.61 -2.68 23.16
C ILE A 108 -10.56 -1.57 22.13
N VAL A 109 -9.38 -1.31 21.61
CA VAL A 109 -9.15 -0.33 20.54
C VAL A 109 -8.59 -1.07 19.32
N THR A 110 -9.15 -0.81 18.17
CA THR A 110 -8.70 -1.38 16.90
C THR A 110 -8.24 -0.29 15.96
N HIS A 111 -7.10 -0.51 15.36
CA HIS A 111 -6.55 0.34 14.32
C HIS A 111 -6.54 -0.42 12.99
N ASP A 112 -7.12 0.17 11.95
CA ASP A 112 -7.09 -0.41 10.60
C ASP A 112 -5.70 -0.20 10.00
N VAL A 113 -5.02 -1.30 9.71
CA VAL A 113 -3.67 -1.32 9.13
C VAL A 113 -3.66 -1.93 7.73
N THR A 114 -4.85 -2.15 7.15
CA THR A 114 -5.00 -2.86 5.87
C THR A 114 -4.19 -2.19 4.75
N GLU A 115 -4.33 -0.89 4.61
CA GLU A 115 -3.62 -0.13 3.57
C GLU A 115 -2.11 -0.14 3.81
N ARG A 116 -1.69 0.07 5.06
CA ARG A 116 -0.27 0.02 5.43
C ARG A 116 0.35 -1.35 5.12
N LEU A 117 -0.32 -2.44 5.48
CA LEU A 117 0.18 -3.79 5.19
C LEU A 117 0.24 -4.07 3.69
N ARG A 118 -0.74 -3.60 2.91
CA ARG A 118 -0.71 -3.70 1.45
C ARG A 118 0.48 -2.95 0.83
N ILE A 119 0.75 -1.74 1.31
CA ILE A 119 1.91 -0.96 0.85
C ILE A 119 3.21 -1.68 1.21
N ASP A 120 3.32 -2.20 2.43
CA ASP A 120 4.50 -2.95 2.88
C ASP A 120 4.70 -4.25 2.09
N GLU A 121 3.62 -4.93 1.70
CA GLU A 121 3.66 -6.13 0.85
C GLU A 121 4.08 -5.78 -0.57
N MET A 122 3.44 -4.79 -1.19
CA MET A 122 3.83 -4.30 -2.52
C MET A 122 5.30 -3.89 -2.57
N ARG A 123 5.80 -3.23 -1.52
CA ARG A 123 7.21 -2.84 -1.45
C ARG A 123 8.15 -4.05 -1.36
N ARG A 124 7.79 -5.09 -0.60
CA ARG A 124 8.59 -6.33 -0.53
C ARG A 124 8.60 -7.06 -1.87
N ASP A 125 7.44 -7.19 -2.51
CA ASP A 125 7.30 -7.84 -3.81
C ASP A 125 8.08 -7.07 -4.89
N PHE A 126 8.03 -5.75 -4.86
CA PHE A 126 8.81 -4.89 -5.73
C PHE A 126 10.31 -5.18 -5.61
N VAL A 127 10.87 -5.16 -4.39
CA VAL A 127 12.30 -5.44 -4.14
C VAL A 127 12.67 -6.85 -4.60
N ALA A 128 11.82 -7.84 -4.35
CA ALA A 128 12.03 -9.21 -4.78
C ALA A 128 12.06 -9.31 -6.31
N ASN A 129 11.10 -8.70 -7.00
CA ASN A 129 11.00 -8.71 -8.46
C ASN A 129 12.19 -8.02 -9.11
N VAL A 130 12.60 -6.83 -8.62
CA VAL A 130 13.80 -6.12 -9.08
C VAL A 130 15.04 -7.00 -8.96
N SER A 131 15.19 -7.67 -7.81
CA SER A 131 16.33 -8.55 -7.56
C SER A 131 16.36 -9.73 -8.55
N HIS A 132 15.22 -10.29 -8.89
CA HIS A 132 15.10 -11.36 -9.86
C HIS A 132 15.40 -10.87 -11.29
N GLU A 133 14.85 -9.71 -11.69
CA GLU A 133 15.06 -9.13 -13.02
C GLU A 133 16.51 -8.68 -13.25
N LEU A 134 17.25 -8.30 -12.22
CA LEU A 134 18.67 -7.98 -12.30
C LEU A 134 19.56 -9.23 -12.26
N ARG A 135 19.17 -10.27 -11.53
CA ARG A 135 19.97 -11.51 -11.39
C ARG A 135 20.08 -12.27 -12.72
N THR A 136 19.00 -12.35 -13.47
CA THR A 136 18.96 -13.08 -14.75
C THR A 136 20.00 -12.57 -15.75
N PRO A 137 20.01 -11.28 -16.15
CA PRO A 137 21.01 -10.76 -17.09
C PRO A 137 22.43 -10.86 -16.52
N LEU A 138 22.62 -10.64 -15.23
CA LEU A 138 23.92 -10.77 -14.57
C LEU A 138 24.45 -12.21 -14.67
N THR A 139 23.61 -13.21 -14.48
CA THR A 139 23.98 -14.62 -14.61
C THR A 139 24.40 -14.95 -16.05
N VAL A 140 23.71 -14.39 -17.04
CA VAL A 140 24.06 -14.56 -18.47
C VAL A 140 25.44 -13.94 -18.76
N ILE A 141 25.66 -12.69 -18.30
CA ILE A 141 26.95 -12.00 -18.51
C ILE A 141 28.08 -12.80 -17.84
N SER A 142 27.90 -13.19 -16.56
CA SER A 142 28.89 -13.95 -15.81
C SER A 142 29.18 -15.30 -16.49
N GLY A 143 28.15 -16.00 -16.98
CA GLY A 143 28.32 -17.27 -17.68
C GLY A 143 29.14 -17.15 -18.97
N PHE A 144 28.93 -16.10 -19.79
CA PHE A 144 29.74 -15.86 -20.96
C PHE A 144 31.17 -15.49 -20.62
N LEU A 145 31.40 -14.67 -19.61
CA LEU A 145 32.75 -14.31 -19.14
C LEU A 145 33.50 -15.55 -18.62
N ASP A 146 32.83 -16.44 -17.88
CA ASP A 146 33.41 -17.69 -17.41
C ASP A 146 33.84 -18.60 -18.57
N ILE A 147 32.99 -18.71 -19.61
CA ILE A 147 33.31 -19.50 -20.79
C ILE A 147 34.49 -18.89 -21.55
N GLU A 148 34.53 -17.57 -21.73
CA GLU A 148 35.64 -16.89 -22.42
C GLU A 148 36.94 -16.98 -21.61
N SER A 149 36.91 -16.97 -20.28
CA SER A 149 38.09 -17.09 -19.44
C SER A 149 38.83 -18.44 -19.59
N GLN A 150 38.10 -19.48 -20.02
CA GLN A 150 38.67 -20.81 -20.25
C GLN A 150 39.47 -20.90 -21.57
N GLY A 151 39.49 -19.84 -22.38
CA GLY A 151 40.37 -19.71 -23.59
C GLY A 151 40.06 -20.65 -24.76
N LYS A 152 38.88 -21.31 -24.78
CA LYS A 152 38.50 -22.30 -25.79
C LYS A 152 37.48 -21.81 -26.81
N VAL A 153 37.18 -20.49 -26.85
CA VAL A 153 36.11 -19.93 -27.67
C VAL A 153 36.65 -19.39 -28.95
N PRO A 154 36.13 -19.80 -30.13
CA PRO A 154 36.49 -19.24 -31.44
C PRO A 154 36.15 -17.74 -31.52
N ALA A 155 36.95 -16.95 -32.25
CA ALA A 155 36.80 -15.49 -32.33
C ALA A 155 35.42 -15.02 -32.83
N ASN A 156 34.81 -15.75 -33.78
CA ASN A 156 33.47 -15.46 -34.28
C ASN A 156 32.37 -15.69 -33.23
N VAL A 157 32.57 -16.63 -32.30
CA VAL A 157 31.65 -16.91 -31.19
C VAL A 157 31.82 -15.87 -30.08
N MET A 158 33.07 -15.45 -29.79
CA MET A 158 33.35 -14.39 -28.83
C MET A 158 32.65 -13.09 -29.20
N GLN A 159 32.61 -12.72 -30.49
CA GLN A 159 31.91 -11.51 -30.91
C GLN A 159 30.40 -11.59 -30.58
N LYS A 160 29.78 -12.73 -30.85
CA LYS A 160 28.38 -12.96 -30.54
C LYS A 160 28.09 -12.92 -29.02
N HIS A 161 28.99 -13.49 -28.20
CA HIS A 161 28.89 -13.40 -26.77
C HIS A 161 28.92 -11.93 -26.25
N ARG A 162 29.83 -11.11 -26.83
CA ARG A 162 29.93 -9.69 -26.50
C ARG A 162 28.67 -8.92 -26.85
N GLU A 163 28.08 -9.19 -28.03
CA GLU A 163 26.82 -8.58 -28.45
C GLU A 163 25.69 -8.94 -27.46
N LEU A 164 25.59 -10.22 -27.05
CA LEU A 164 24.61 -10.67 -26.07
C LEU A 164 24.84 -10.07 -24.70
N MET A 165 26.09 -10.02 -24.21
CA MET A 165 26.42 -9.39 -22.95
C MET A 165 26.10 -7.90 -22.95
N LEU A 166 26.37 -7.20 -24.07
CA LEU A 166 26.06 -5.78 -24.19
C LEU A 166 24.55 -5.53 -24.19
N ASP A 167 23.78 -6.41 -24.82
CA ASP A 167 22.32 -6.34 -24.79
C ASP A 167 21.77 -6.53 -23.35
N GLN A 168 22.31 -7.52 -22.61
CA GLN A 168 21.93 -7.71 -21.21
C GLN A 168 22.32 -6.51 -20.33
N ALA A 169 23.48 -5.91 -20.55
CA ALA A 169 23.91 -4.73 -19.81
C ALA A 169 22.99 -3.51 -20.09
N ARG A 170 22.58 -3.31 -21.35
CA ARG A 170 21.61 -2.27 -21.71
C ARG A 170 20.25 -2.51 -21.09
N ARG A 171 19.80 -3.76 -21.01
CA ARG A 171 18.56 -4.12 -20.34
C ARG A 171 18.62 -3.80 -18.86
N MET A 172 19.74 -4.09 -18.17
CA MET A 172 19.94 -3.73 -16.77
C MET A 172 19.95 -2.21 -16.57
N GLN A 173 20.59 -1.46 -17.47
CA GLN A 173 20.61 -0.01 -17.42
C GLN A 173 19.18 0.56 -17.51
N SER A 174 18.38 0.09 -18.45
CA SER A 174 16.98 0.51 -18.60
C SER A 174 16.16 0.23 -17.34
N LEU A 175 16.35 -0.94 -16.70
CA LEU A 175 15.68 -1.26 -15.44
C LEU A 175 16.08 -0.30 -14.32
N LEU A 176 17.36 0.08 -14.22
CA LEU A 176 17.83 1.03 -13.22
C LEU A 176 17.25 2.44 -13.48
N ASP A 177 17.19 2.87 -14.73
CA ASP A 177 16.60 4.17 -15.09
C ASP A 177 15.10 4.22 -14.74
N ASP A 178 14.37 3.13 -15.01
CA ASP A 178 12.95 3.00 -14.62
C ASP A 178 12.76 3.06 -13.11
N LEU A 179 13.67 2.43 -12.33
CA LEU A 179 13.65 2.45 -10.85
C LEU A 179 13.95 3.84 -10.29
N LEU A 180 14.92 4.54 -10.86
CA LEU A 180 15.26 5.91 -10.46
C LEU A 180 14.11 6.87 -10.75
N LEU A 181 13.44 6.71 -11.89
CA LEU A 181 12.27 7.49 -12.23
C LEU A 181 11.14 7.26 -11.22
N LEU A 182 10.84 5.99 -10.90
CA LEU A 182 9.82 5.65 -9.90
C LEU A 182 10.13 6.24 -8.53
N SER A 183 11.37 6.08 -8.05
CA SER A 183 11.82 6.67 -6.78
C SER A 183 11.73 8.20 -6.77
N GLY A 184 12.02 8.84 -7.91
CA GLY A 184 11.89 10.29 -8.06
C GLY A 184 10.43 10.74 -7.96
N LEU A 185 9.50 9.99 -8.56
CA LEU A 185 8.06 10.29 -8.49
C LEU A 185 7.47 10.07 -7.09
N GLU A 186 7.90 9.02 -6.38
CA GLU A 186 7.44 8.74 -5.00
C GLU A 186 7.87 9.81 -3.99
N ASN A 187 9.00 10.49 -4.23
CA ASN A 187 9.54 11.51 -3.33
C ASN A 187 9.10 12.94 -3.68
N ARG A 188 8.33 13.13 -4.75
CA ARG A 188 7.77 14.45 -5.07
C ARG A 188 6.51 14.68 -4.24
N ASP A 189 6.55 15.66 -3.36
CA ASP A 189 5.36 16.19 -2.72
C ASP A 189 4.46 16.84 -3.79
N GLU A 190 3.14 16.63 -3.70
CA GLU A 190 2.13 17.21 -4.63
C GLU A 190 2.21 18.75 -4.76
N THR A 191 2.99 19.39 -3.92
CA THR A 191 3.18 20.84 -3.86
C THR A 191 4.40 21.37 -4.63
N ASP A 192 5.29 20.49 -5.10
CA ASP A 192 6.53 20.91 -5.80
C ASP A 192 6.33 21.05 -7.33
N SER A 193 5.26 21.74 -7.71
CA SER A 193 4.93 22.01 -9.12
C SER A 193 5.50 23.35 -9.64
N ASP A 194 6.64 23.80 -9.13
CA ASP A 194 7.29 25.04 -9.62
C ASP A 194 7.75 24.93 -11.10
N ASP A 195 7.89 23.72 -11.65
CA ASP A 195 8.28 23.46 -13.04
C ASP A 195 7.12 23.06 -13.97
N ALA A 196 5.87 23.22 -13.52
CA ALA A 196 4.71 22.88 -14.33
C ALA A 196 4.49 23.88 -15.48
N GLU A 197 4.57 23.41 -16.73
CA GLU A 197 4.34 24.19 -17.94
C GLU A 197 3.04 23.77 -18.64
N VAL A 198 2.53 24.67 -19.49
CA VAL A 198 1.43 24.35 -20.41
C VAL A 198 1.98 23.62 -21.63
N ILE A 199 1.74 22.34 -21.69
CA ILE A 199 2.28 21.42 -22.71
C ILE A 199 1.25 21.25 -23.82
N SER A 200 1.67 21.45 -25.06
CA SER A 200 0.89 21.07 -26.25
C SER A 200 0.99 19.54 -26.45
N MET A 201 -0.11 18.83 -26.15
CA MET A 201 -0.15 17.39 -26.31
C MET A 201 0.06 16.92 -27.77
N THR A 202 -0.38 17.71 -28.76
CA THR A 202 -0.16 17.40 -30.18
C THR A 202 1.33 17.25 -30.49
N LYS A 203 2.13 18.26 -30.11
CA LYS A 203 3.57 18.27 -30.38
C LYS A 203 4.30 17.16 -29.63
N LEU A 204 3.98 16.98 -28.36
CA LEU A 204 4.60 15.93 -27.55
C LEU A 204 4.31 14.54 -28.11
N LEU A 205 3.06 14.26 -28.50
CA LEU A 205 2.64 12.97 -29.05
C LEU A 205 3.22 12.73 -30.45
N GLU A 206 3.42 13.79 -31.27
CA GLU A 206 4.13 13.67 -32.54
C GLU A 206 5.57 13.14 -32.35
N ASP A 207 6.29 13.69 -31.37
CA ASP A 207 7.66 13.26 -31.04
C ASP A 207 7.65 11.80 -30.53
N VAL A 208 6.75 11.44 -29.63
CA VAL A 208 6.60 10.08 -29.09
C VAL A 208 6.26 9.07 -30.19
N VAL A 209 5.36 9.41 -31.11
CA VAL A 209 5.00 8.53 -32.23
C VAL A 209 6.17 8.33 -33.19
N ASN A 210 6.95 9.37 -33.47
CA ASN A 210 8.12 9.25 -34.30
C ASN A 210 9.18 8.33 -33.69
N GLU A 211 9.40 8.43 -32.39
CA GLU A 211 10.29 7.55 -31.63
C GLU A 211 9.76 6.11 -31.58
N GLY A 212 8.46 5.93 -31.36
CA GLY A 212 7.79 4.63 -31.41
C GLY A 212 7.88 3.94 -32.77
N ARG A 213 7.77 4.69 -33.86
CA ARG A 213 7.97 4.17 -35.22
C ARG A 213 9.42 3.69 -35.46
N ALA A 214 10.40 4.45 -34.95
CA ALA A 214 11.80 4.05 -34.97
C ALA A 214 12.04 2.77 -34.17
N LEU A 215 11.44 2.65 -32.96
CA LEU A 215 11.52 1.46 -32.12
C LEU A 215 10.85 0.24 -32.75
N SER A 216 9.75 0.45 -33.47
CA SER A 216 9.01 -0.61 -34.17
C SER A 216 9.75 -1.23 -35.32
N LEU A 217 10.73 -0.55 -35.94
CA LEU A 217 11.45 -0.99 -37.11
C LEU A 217 10.51 -1.44 -38.26
N GLY A 218 9.37 -0.80 -38.41
CA GLY A 218 8.38 -1.10 -39.44
C GLY A 218 7.48 -2.32 -39.17
N ARG A 219 7.58 -2.94 -38.03
CA ARG A 219 6.74 -4.10 -37.64
C ARG A 219 5.29 -3.73 -37.37
N HIS A 220 5.03 -2.49 -36.92
CA HIS A 220 3.72 -2.00 -36.55
C HIS A 220 3.37 -0.72 -37.30
N VAL A 221 2.08 -0.53 -37.59
CA VAL A 221 1.56 0.73 -38.12
C VAL A 221 1.12 1.60 -36.91
N ILE A 222 1.86 2.68 -36.68
CA ILE A 222 1.59 3.61 -35.60
C ILE A 222 0.99 4.90 -36.19
N THR A 223 -0.25 5.17 -35.88
CA THR A 223 -0.99 6.37 -36.31
C THR A 223 -1.24 7.30 -35.12
N LEU A 224 -1.29 8.60 -35.38
CA LEU A 224 -1.64 9.61 -34.39
C LEU A 224 -2.95 10.28 -34.80
N GLU A 225 -3.95 10.13 -33.91
CA GLU A 225 -5.16 10.93 -33.98
C GLU A 225 -5.09 11.94 -32.83
N ALA A 226 -4.44 13.08 -33.08
CA ALA A 226 -4.27 14.11 -32.07
C ALA A 226 -5.43 15.09 -32.07
N CYS A 227 -5.99 15.34 -30.89
CA CYS A 227 -6.85 16.51 -30.63
C CYS A 227 -6.01 17.69 -30.14
N ARG A 228 -6.49 18.91 -30.34
CA ARG A 228 -5.87 20.12 -29.78
C ARG A 228 -6.16 20.17 -28.28
N ALA A 229 -5.31 19.50 -27.50
CA ALA A 229 -5.37 19.50 -26.04
C ALA A 229 -4.08 20.06 -25.47
N SER A 230 -4.21 20.74 -24.33
CA SER A 230 -3.06 21.16 -23.54
C SER A 230 -3.19 20.57 -22.15
N LEU A 231 -2.06 20.20 -21.55
CA LEU A 231 -1.96 19.68 -20.20
C LEU A 231 -0.99 20.56 -19.42
N VAL A 232 -1.25 20.75 -18.14
CA VAL A 232 -0.32 21.43 -17.21
C VAL A 232 0.46 20.37 -16.47
N GLY A 233 1.79 20.41 -16.55
CA GLY A 233 2.64 19.43 -15.91
C GLY A 233 4.09 19.57 -16.35
N GLU A 234 4.94 18.65 -15.91
CA GLU A 234 6.33 18.60 -16.35
C GLU A 234 6.43 17.85 -17.69
N PRO A 235 7.02 18.46 -18.75
CA PRO A 235 7.10 17.86 -20.07
C PRO A 235 7.81 16.52 -20.10
N SER A 236 8.85 16.35 -19.29
CA SER A 236 9.67 15.12 -19.19
C SER A 236 8.84 13.95 -18.64
N ASP A 237 8.01 14.17 -17.64
CA ASP A 237 7.20 13.14 -17.01
C ASP A 237 6.10 12.65 -17.93
N ILE A 238 5.40 13.59 -18.60
CA ILE A 238 4.33 13.27 -19.53
C ILE A 238 4.89 12.54 -20.76
N ARG A 239 6.05 12.97 -21.25
CA ARG A 239 6.75 12.27 -22.34
C ARG A 239 7.14 10.85 -21.95
N SER A 240 7.72 10.66 -20.75
CA SER A 240 8.11 9.37 -20.22
C SER A 240 6.91 8.44 -20.07
N ALA A 241 5.79 8.93 -19.55
CA ALA A 241 4.55 8.15 -19.46
C ALA A 241 4.04 7.71 -20.83
N ALA A 242 3.97 8.62 -21.78
CA ALA A 242 3.52 8.33 -23.15
C ALA A 242 4.47 7.34 -23.85
N MET A 243 5.78 7.51 -23.70
CA MET A 243 6.78 6.64 -24.30
C MET A 243 6.76 5.23 -23.69
N ASN A 244 6.54 5.10 -22.38
CA ASN A 244 6.36 3.80 -21.73
C ASN A 244 5.16 3.03 -22.30
N LEU A 245 4.03 3.70 -22.52
CA LEU A 245 2.86 3.07 -23.15
C LEU A 245 3.15 2.61 -24.57
N VAL A 246 3.79 3.46 -25.39
CA VAL A 246 4.12 3.14 -26.79
C VAL A 246 5.15 2.02 -26.86
N SER A 247 6.19 2.05 -26.01
CA SER A 247 7.22 1.00 -26.01
C SER A 247 6.66 -0.35 -25.58
N ASN A 248 5.75 -0.37 -24.61
CA ASN A 248 5.05 -1.60 -24.22
C ASN A 248 4.18 -2.15 -25.36
N ALA A 249 3.41 -1.29 -26.04
CA ALA A 249 2.59 -1.70 -27.17
C ALA A 249 3.40 -2.20 -28.37
N VAL A 250 4.66 -1.77 -28.53
CA VAL A 250 5.56 -2.24 -29.59
C VAL A 250 6.26 -3.55 -29.23
N ARG A 251 6.44 -3.84 -27.92
CA ARG A 251 7.10 -5.06 -27.42
C ARG A 251 6.15 -6.25 -27.28
N TYR A 252 4.88 -5.99 -26.91
CA TYR A 252 3.85 -7.01 -26.65
C TYR A 252 2.73 -6.94 -27.69
#